data_4a98c013b21eb6bd5b17096557f1af08
#
_entry.id   4a98c013b21eb6bd5b17096557f1af08
#
_cell.length_a   1.000
_cell.length_b   1.000
_cell.length_c   1.000
_cell.angle_alpha   90.00
_cell.angle_beta   90.00
_cell.angle_gamma   90.00
#
_symmetry.space_group_name_H-M   'P 1'
#
loop_
_entity.id
_entity.type
_entity.pdbx_description
1 polymer ?
#
loop_
_entity_poly.entity_id
_entity_poly.type
_entity_poly.pdbx_seq_one_letter_code
_entity_poly.pdbx_strand_id
1 'polypeptide(L)'
;MTRLVDRGAITAAYVGIGMAVTIVASFTLIIPIEGVIWLLALPSGLLIGYYANQRSNRRAGPWHRILTNGIFAGVATGVAMVALLLVVKVLFFYADNGYRDPGLGGSISCSAGADCVYQRYLDAGHGLGLTEAGVTDASSFTGFYWREQFASAGLVIALTTLGGLGGAGLYGVFRPKAPAAGSVVAVR
;
A
#
# COMPACT_ATOMS: atom_id res chain seq x y z
N MET A 1 11.73 -1.44 -30.41
CA MET A 1 10.83 -0.81 -29.40
C MET A 1 11.56 -0.71 -28.08
N THR A 2 11.92 0.47 -27.65
CA THR A 2 12.57 0.72 -26.33
C THR A 2 11.50 0.57 -25.26
N ARG A 3 11.61 -0.48 -24.43
CA ARG A 3 10.69 -0.67 -23.29
C ARG A 3 10.88 0.48 -22.31
N LEU A 4 9.80 1.12 -21.86
CA LEU A 4 9.81 2.17 -20.86
C LEU A 4 10.27 1.65 -19.49
N VAL A 5 9.96 0.39 -19.19
CA VAL A 5 10.23 -0.28 -17.92
C VAL A 5 11.08 -1.53 -18.18
N ASP A 6 12.04 -1.77 -17.32
CA ASP A 6 12.92 -2.93 -17.42
C ASP A 6 12.25 -4.21 -16.88
N ARG A 7 12.69 -5.38 -17.37
CA ARG A 7 12.21 -6.68 -16.87
C ARG A 7 12.44 -6.86 -15.36
N GLY A 8 13.55 -6.32 -14.84
CA GLY A 8 13.84 -6.35 -13.40
C GLY A 8 12.82 -5.57 -12.58
N ALA A 9 12.32 -4.44 -13.07
CA ALA A 9 11.29 -3.67 -12.41
C ALA A 9 9.93 -4.40 -12.42
N ILE A 10 9.62 -5.14 -13.49
CA ILE A 10 8.41 -6.01 -13.52
C ILE A 10 8.54 -7.11 -12.47
N THR A 11 9.70 -7.76 -12.35
CA THR A 11 9.94 -8.74 -11.29
C THR A 11 9.79 -8.13 -9.89
N ALA A 12 10.31 -6.92 -9.69
CA ALA A 12 10.15 -6.20 -8.43
C ALA A 12 8.68 -5.87 -8.13
N ALA A 13 7.88 -5.53 -9.14
CA ALA A 13 6.45 -5.30 -8.96
C ALA A 13 5.72 -6.56 -8.46
N TYR A 14 6.04 -7.75 -8.97
CA TYR A 14 5.48 -9.00 -8.44
C TYR A 14 5.87 -9.24 -6.97
N VAL A 15 7.13 -8.96 -6.60
CA VAL A 15 7.56 -9.03 -5.19
C VAL A 15 6.81 -8.00 -4.35
N GLY A 16 6.61 -6.78 -4.88
CA GLY A 16 5.84 -5.73 -4.24
C GLY A 16 4.37 -6.10 -4.02
N ILE A 17 3.74 -6.79 -4.97
CA ILE A 17 2.39 -7.34 -4.82
C ILE A 17 2.36 -8.38 -3.69
N GLY A 18 3.30 -9.32 -3.65
CA GLY A 18 3.40 -10.30 -2.56
C GLY A 18 3.57 -9.64 -1.18
N MET A 19 4.40 -8.61 -1.10
CA MET A 19 4.59 -7.83 0.13
C MET A 19 3.30 -7.07 0.52
N ALA A 20 2.59 -6.49 -0.47
CA ALA A 20 1.31 -5.83 -0.26
C ALA A 20 0.26 -6.78 0.34
N VAL A 21 0.15 -8.00 -0.21
CA VAL A 21 -0.73 -9.05 0.32
C VAL A 21 -0.40 -9.36 1.78
N THR A 22 0.88 -9.57 2.09
CA THR A 22 1.32 -9.89 3.45
C THR A 22 1.00 -8.75 4.42
N ILE A 23 1.31 -7.51 4.07
CA ILE A 23 1.08 -6.35 4.95
C ILE A 23 -0.42 -6.15 5.17
N VAL A 24 -1.20 -6.08 4.09
CA VAL A 24 -2.64 -5.80 4.21
C VAL A 24 -3.34 -6.93 4.97
N ALA A 25 -3.10 -8.20 4.62
CA ALA A 25 -3.72 -9.32 5.32
C ALA A 25 -3.34 -9.35 6.82
N SER A 26 -2.07 -9.09 7.14
CA SER A 26 -1.62 -9.08 8.53
C SER A 26 -2.29 -7.98 9.36
N PHE A 27 -2.37 -6.76 8.83
CA PHE A 27 -2.83 -5.59 9.60
C PHE A 27 -4.30 -5.22 9.39
N THR A 28 -5.03 -5.97 8.59
CA THR A 28 -6.50 -5.82 8.51
C THR A 28 -7.24 -7.04 9.04
N LEU A 29 -6.71 -8.24 8.86
CA LEU A 29 -7.42 -9.48 9.20
C LEU A 29 -6.91 -10.15 10.48
N ILE A 30 -5.60 -10.04 10.78
CA ILE A 30 -4.98 -10.73 11.91
C ILE A 30 -4.80 -9.79 13.09
N ILE A 31 -4.21 -8.62 12.85
CA ILE A 31 -3.95 -7.59 13.86
C ILE A 31 -4.59 -6.29 13.35
N PRO A 32 -5.82 -5.94 13.75
CA PRO A 32 -6.56 -4.82 13.17
C PRO A 32 -6.00 -3.45 13.60
N ILE A 33 -4.81 -3.12 13.11
CA ILE A 33 -4.13 -1.83 13.34
C ILE A 33 -3.86 -1.19 11.97
N GLU A 34 -4.88 -0.59 11.37
CA GLU A 34 -4.78 -0.03 10.01
C GLU A 34 -3.73 1.07 9.87
N GLY A 35 -3.48 1.86 10.92
CA GLY A 35 -2.45 2.92 10.91
C GLY A 35 -1.05 2.42 10.57
N VAL A 36 -0.74 1.15 10.85
CA VAL A 36 0.56 0.52 10.52
C VAL A 36 0.76 0.42 9.01
N ILE A 37 -0.31 0.26 8.23
CA ILE A 37 -0.22 0.17 6.76
C ILE A 37 0.37 1.47 6.18
N TRP A 38 -0.03 2.63 6.69
CA TRP A 38 0.51 3.92 6.25
C TRP A 38 1.99 4.07 6.63
N LEU A 39 2.34 3.63 7.84
CA LEU A 39 3.75 3.63 8.28
C LEU A 39 4.62 2.74 7.39
N LEU A 40 4.09 1.59 6.95
CA LEU A 40 4.81 0.64 6.11
C LEU A 40 4.81 0.98 4.61
N ALA A 41 3.89 1.83 4.14
CA ALA A 41 3.76 2.16 2.73
C ALA A 41 5.05 2.77 2.15
N LEU A 42 5.61 3.77 2.81
CA LEU A 42 6.83 4.45 2.35
C LEU A 42 8.07 3.54 2.38
N PRO A 43 8.38 2.80 3.46
CA PRO A 43 9.48 1.84 3.47
C PRO A 43 9.33 0.73 2.44
N SER A 44 8.11 0.24 2.23
CA SER A 44 7.82 -0.77 1.21
C SER A 44 8.15 -0.27 -0.19
N GLY A 45 7.70 0.93 -0.51
CA GLY A 45 8.04 1.59 -1.77
C GLY A 45 9.55 1.75 -1.94
N LEU A 46 10.25 2.19 -0.89
CA LEU A 46 11.70 2.40 -0.89
C LEU A 46 12.46 1.10 -1.19
N LEU A 47 12.11 0.02 -0.51
CA LEU A 47 12.72 -1.29 -0.71
C LEU A 47 12.50 -1.80 -2.14
N ILE A 48 11.25 -1.73 -2.62
CA ILE A 48 10.91 -2.22 -3.95
C ILE A 48 11.50 -1.35 -5.06
N GLY A 49 11.55 -0.03 -4.89
CA GLY A 49 12.20 0.88 -5.85
C GLY A 49 13.70 0.67 -5.97
N TYR A 50 14.38 0.41 -4.84
CA TYR A 50 15.79 0.01 -4.84
C TYR A 50 15.99 -1.35 -5.54
N TYR A 51 15.17 -2.35 -5.16
CA TYR A 51 15.24 -3.70 -5.70
C TYR A 51 14.95 -3.75 -7.21
N ALA A 52 14.03 -2.93 -7.72
CA ALA A 52 13.73 -2.83 -9.15
C ALA A 52 14.96 -2.48 -9.97
N ASN A 53 15.77 -1.55 -9.51
CA ASN A 53 16.99 -1.13 -10.19
C ASN A 53 18.14 -2.11 -10.00
N GLN A 54 18.26 -2.73 -8.82
CA GLN A 54 19.21 -3.80 -8.55
C GLN A 54 18.95 -4.99 -9.49
N ARG A 55 17.71 -5.41 -9.62
CA ARG A 55 17.31 -6.53 -10.48
C ARG A 55 17.42 -6.22 -11.96
N SER A 56 17.28 -4.95 -12.33
CA SER A 56 17.49 -4.47 -13.70
C SER A 56 18.97 -4.31 -14.07
N ASN A 57 19.88 -4.52 -13.13
CA ASN A 57 21.33 -4.37 -13.28
C ASN A 57 21.75 -3.00 -13.85
N ARG A 58 21.08 -1.93 -13.41
CA ARG A 58 21.27 -0.55 -13.90
C ARG A 58 22.49 0.13 -13.29
N ARG A 59 23.66 -0.56 -13.29
CA ARG A 59 24.91 -0.03 -12.71
C ARG A 59 25.45 1.22 -13.43
N ALA A 60 25.18 1.35 -14.72
CA ALA A 60 25.66 2.47 -15.56
C ALA A 60 24.54 3.10 -16.40
N GLY A 61 23.28 2.95 -16.01
CA GLY A 61 22.14 3.46 -16.77
C GLY A 61 21.84 4.95 -16.55
N PRO A 62 21.09 5.56 -17.48
CA PRO A 62 20.65 6.94 -17.34
C PRO A 62 19.63 7.07 -16.20
N TRP A 63 19.69 8.20 -15.49
CA TRP A 63 18.84 8.49 -14.32
C TRP A 63 17.34 8.35 -14.59
N HIS A 64 16.86 8.79 -15.76
CA HIS A 64 15.44 8.69 -16.08
C HIS A 64 14.93 7.24 -16.02
N ARG A 65 15.72 6.25 -16.44
CA ARG A 65 15.34 4.85 -16.36
C ARG A 65 15.36 4.31 -14.94
N ILE A 66 16.32 4.72 -14.14
CA ILE A 66 16.39 4.36 -12.71
C ILE A 66 15.13 4.86 -12.00
N LEU A 67 14.77 6.12 -12.21
CA LEU A 67 13.58 6.71 -11.60
C LEU A 67 12.29 6.07 -12.12
N THR A 68 12.17 5.83 -13.44
CA THR A 68 10.97 5.18 -14.01
C THR A 68 10.76 3.77 -13.45
N ASN A 69 11.82 2.99 -13.29
CA ASN A 69 11.72 1.66 -12.68
C ASN A 69 11.23 1.74 -11.22
N GLY A 70 11.74 2.70 -10.44
CA GLY A 70 11.33 2.90 -9.05
C GLY A 70 9.88 3.38 -8.92
N ILE A 71 9.47 4.35 -9.76
CA ILE A 71 8.08 4.83 -9.81
C ILE A 71 7.14 3.67 -10.15
N PHE A 72 7.44 2.94 -11.23
CA PHE A 72 6.61 1.81 -11.66
C PHE A 72 6.44 0.77 -10.56
N ALA A 73 7.54 0.37 -9.91
CA ALA A 73 7.50 -0.62 -8.84
C ALA A 73 6.76 -0.10 -7.60
N GLY A 74 6.96 1.18 -7.22
CA GLY A 74 6.25 1.82 -6.11
C GLY A 74 4.74 1.93 -6.37
N VAL A 75 4.34 2.39 -7.56
CA VAL A 75 2.93 2.47 -7.96
C VAL A 75 2.29 1.08 -7.96
N ALA A 76 2.94 0.07 -8.56
CA ALA A 76 2.39 -1.30 -8.59
C ALA A 76 2.17 -1.85 -7.18
N THR A 77 3.10 -1.61 -6.25
CA THR A 77 2.97 -2.01 -4.84
C THR A 77 1.82 -1.27 -4.16
N GLY A 78 1.73 0.05 -4.34
CA GLY A 78 0.66 0.87 -3.75
C GLY A 78 -0.72 0.50 -4.26
N VAL A 79 -0.86 0.30 -5.57
CA VAL A 79 -2.12 -0.14 -6.18
C VAL A 79 -2.54 -1.52 -5.64
N ALA A 80 -1.59 -2.46 -5.47
CA ALA A 80 -1.89 -3.75 -4.88
C ALA A 80 -2.35 -3.64 -3.42
N MET A 81 -1.68 -2.81 -2.60
CA MET A 81 -2.11 -2.53 -1.22
C MET A 81 -3.52 -1.97 -1.17
N VAL A 82 -3.78 -0.94 -1.98
CA VAL A 82 -5.08 -0.25 -2.02
C VAL A 82 -6.19 -1.18 -2.52
N ALA A 83 -5.94 -1.94 -3.58
CA ALA A 83 -6.94 -2.88 -4.10
C ALA A 83 -7.37 -3.90 -3.03
N LEU A 84 -6.41 -4.47 -2.30
CA LEU A 84 -6.69 -5.40 -1.21
C LEU A 84 -7.41 -4.73 -0.04
N LEU A 85 -6.96 -3.54 0.37
CA LEU A 85 -7.61 -2.74 1.42
C LEU A 85 -9.08 -2.48 1.07
N LEU A 86 -9.34 -1.99 -0.14
CA LEU A 86 -10.70 -1.69 -0.59
C LEU A 86 -11.57 -2.95 -0.67
N VAL A 87 -11.03 -4.08 -1.13
CA VAL A 87 -11.75 -5.37 -1.14
C VAL A 87 -12.16 -5.78 0.28
N VAL A 88 -11.22 -5.70 1.24
CA VAL A 88 -11.51 -6.00 2.64
C VAL A 88 -12.57 -5.04 3.20
N LYS A 89 -12.44 -3.73 2.93
CA LYS A 89 -13.41 -2.72 3.39
C LYS A 89 -14.81 -2.92 2.79
N VAL A 90 -14.89 -3.24 1.50
CA VAL A 90 -16.17 -3.56 0.84
C VAL A 90 -16.80 -4.79 1.48
N LEU A 91 -16.01 -5.85 1.69
CA LEU A 91 -16.50 -7.08 2.31
C LEU A 91 -17.11 -6.80 3.69
N PHE A 92 -16.37 -6.11 4.57
CA PHE A 92 -16.83 -5.83 5.93
C PHE A 92 -17.94 -4.78 5.99
N PHE A 93 -18.01 -3.87 5.05
CA PHE A 93 -19.08 -2.87 5.00
C PHE A 93 -20.41 -3.47 4.59
N TYR A 94 -20.42 -4.37 3.58
CA TYR A 94 -21.66 -4.85 2.95
C TYR A 94 -22.03 -6.31 3.28
N ALA A 95 -21.07 -7.14 3.66
CA ALA A 95 -21.29 -8.59 3.75
C ALA A 95 -20.97 -9.20 5.12
N ASP A 96 -20.11 -8.59 5.93
CA ASP A 96 -19.68 -9.17 7.21
C ASP A 96 -19.64 -8.12 8.33
N ASN A 97 -20.51 -8.30 9.33
CA ASN A 97 -20.54 -7.48 10.54
C ASN A 97 -19.66 -8.06 11.67
N GLY A 98 -18.98 -9.18 11.46
CA GLY A 98 -18.12 -9.83 12.43
C GLY A 98 -16.73 -9.20 12.58
N TYR A 99 -16.38 -8.24 11.71
CA TYR A 99 -15.10 -7.54 11.79
C TYR A 99 -14.99 -6.75 13.09
N ARG A 100 -13.93 -7.04 13.82
CA ARG A 100 -13.63 -6.41 15.10
C ARG A 100 -12.60 -5.33 14.92
N ASP A 101 -13.04 -4.09 14.91
CA ASP A 101 -12.18 -2.93 15.00
C ASP A 101 -12.26 -2.36 16.42
N PRO A 102 -11.19 -2.48 17.24
CA PRO A 102 -11.19 -1.92 18.59
C PRO A 102 -11.42 -0.43 18.63
N GLY A 103 -11.00 0.31 17.59
CA GLY A 103 -11.23 1.74 17.45
C GLY A 103 -12.70 2.09 17.19
N LEU A 104 -13.51 1.13 16.73
CA LEU A 104 -14.93 1.28 16.49
C LEU A 104 -15.80 0.49 17.48
N GLY A 105 -15.31 0.22 18.69
CA GLY A 105 -16.08 -0.40 19.77
C GLY A 105 -16.23 -1.93 19.70
N GLY A 106 -15.52 -2.61 18.79
CA GLY A 106 -15.54 -4.08 18.70
C GLY A 106 -16.74 -4.66 17.92
N SER A 107 -17.13 -5.91 18.21
CA SER A 107 -18.23 -6.57 17.49
C SER A 107 -19.61 -6.06 17.91
N ILE A 108 -20.46 -5.77 16.94
CA ILE A 108 -21.86 -5.38 17.12
C ILE A 108 -22.76 -6.47 16.55
N SER A 109 -23.93 -6.67 17.17
CA SER A 109 -24.97 -7.57 16.71
C SER A 109 -25.96 -6.88 15.79
N CYS A 110 -25.49 -6.26 14.71
CA CYS A 110 -26.35 -5.68 13.69
C CYS A 110 -26.11 -6.33 12.32
N SER A 111 -27.10 -6.24 11.44
CA SER A 111 -26.96 -6.72 10.05
C SER A 111 -25.93 -5.86 9.30
N ALA A 112 -25.07 -6.50 8.51
CA ALA A 112 -24.09 -5.80 7.71
C ALA A 112 -24.73 -4.73 6.79
N GLY A 113 -24.06 -3.60 6.65
CA GLY A 113 -24.51 -2.47 5.83
C GLY A 113 -24.24 -1.13 6.47
N ALA A 114 -24.65 -0.08 5.77
CA ALA A 114 -24.37 1.31 6.14
C ALA A 114 -24.88 1.67 7.54
N ASP A 115 -26.09 1.24 7.88
CA ASP A 115 -26.69 1.53 9.19
C ASP A 115 -25.87 0.93 10.34
N CYS A 116 -25.42 -0.33 10.19
CA CYS A 116 -24.61 -1.00 11.19
C CYS A 116 -23.27 -0.29 11.39
N VAL A 117 -22.58 0.06 10.31
CA VAL A 117 -21.27 0.74 10.37
C VAL A 117 -21.45 2.15 10.94
N TYR A 118 -22.50 2.86 10.56
CA TYR A 118 -22.82 4.21 11.09
C TYR A 118 -23.05 4.17 12.61
N GLN A 119 -23.87 3.22 13.11
CA GLN A 119 -24.08 3.06 14.54
C GLN A 119 -22.78 2.75 15.29
N ARG A 120 -21.90 1.92 14.71
CA ARG A 120 -20.59 1.64 15.30
C ARG A 120 -19.73 2.90 15.44
N TYR A 121 -19.77 3.80 14.47
CA TYR A 121 -19.06 5.08 14.55
C TYR A 121 -19.62 5.96 15.67
N LEU A 122 -20.95 5.99 15.83
CA LEU A 122 -21.59 6.72 16.92
C LEU A 122 -21.22 6.14 18.29
N ASP A 123 -21.29 4.81 18.44
CA ASP A 123 -20.96 4.10 19.68
C ASP A 123 -19.49 4.23 20.06
N ALA A 124 -18.60 4.37 19.06
CA ALA A 124 -17.19 4.68 19.26
C ALA A 124 -16.89 6.15 19.61
N GLY A 125 -17.93 6.99 19.71
CA GLY A 125 -17.79 8.39 20.11
C GLY A 125 -17.43 9.36 18.98
N HIS A 126 -17.52 8.93 17.72
CA HIS A 126 -17.19 9.78 16.55
C HIS A 126 -18.36 10.69 16.11
N GLY A 127 -19.48 10.75 16.87
CA GLY A 127 -20.69 11.48 16.51
C GLY A 127 -20.46 12.97 16.26
N LEU A 128 -19.64 13.65 17.07
CA LEU A 128 -19.33 15.07 16.87
C LEU A 128 -18.62 15.31 15.53
N GLY A 129 -17.59 14.54 15.21
CA GLY A 129 -16.86 14.67 13.94
C GLY A 129 -17.73 14.36 12.72
N LEU A 130 -18.66 13.41 12.84
CA LEU A 130 -19.65 13.13 11.79
C LEU A 130 -20.60 14.30 11.56
N THR A 131 -21.10 14.91 12.65
CA THR A 131 -21.99 16.09 12.57
C THR A 131 -21.26 17.28 11.95
N GLU A 132 -20.01 17.55 12.32
CA GLU A 132 -19.17 18.60 11.72
C GLU A 132 -18.91 18.34 10.22
N ALA A 133 -18.82 17.08 9.82
CA ALA A 133 -18.70 16.68 8.42
C ALA A 133 -20.03 16.71 7.65
N GLY A 134 -21.15 17.11 8.29
CA GLY A 134 -22.48 17.15 7.70
C GLY A 134 -23.15 15.78 7.54
N VAL A 135 -22.70 14.78 8.30
CA VAL A 135 -23.27 13.43 8.30
C VAL A 135 -24.33 13.31 9.38
N THR A 136 -25.58 13.12 8.97
CA THR A 136 -26.73 13.07 9.87
C THR A 136 -27.46 11.72 9.89
N ASP A 137 -27.17 10.86 8.90
CA ASP A 137 -27.82 9.57 8.73
C ASP A 137 -26.88 8.56 8.01
N ALA A 138 -27.28 7.30 7.92
CA ALA A 138 -26.52 6.24 7.28
C ALA A 138 -26.32 6.45 5.77
N SER A 139 -27.22 7.19 5.11
CA SER A 139 -27.10 7.50 3.68
C SER A 139 -25.96 8.51 3.43
N SER A 140 -25.97 9.63 4.15
CA SER A 140 -24.89 10.62 4.11
C SER A 140 -23.56 10.04 4.62
N PHE A 141 -23.61 9.14 5.62
CA PHE A 141 -22.47 8.41 6.14
C PHE A 141 -21.79 7.55 5.06
N THR A 142 -22.55 6.87 4.21
CA THR A 142 -21.97 6.04 3.14
C THR A 142 -21.07 6.87 2.23
N GLY A 143 -21.51 8.04 1.80
CA GLY A 143 -20.73 8.94 0.96
C GLY A 143 -19.48 9.46 1.68
N PHE A 144 -19.60 9.83 2.95
CA PHE A 144 -18.49 10.24 3.81
C PHE A 144 -17.47 9.12 3.95
N TYR A 145 -17.90 7.91 4.34
CA TYR A 145 -17.04 6.75 4.56
C TYR A 145 -16.19 6.43 3.32
N TRP A 146 -16.80 6.31 2.15
CA TRP A 146 -16.06 5.98 0.93
C TRP A 146 -15.12 7.09 0.48
N ARG A 147 -15.48 8.35 0.67
CA ARG A 147 -14.58 9.47 0.42
C ARG A 147 -13.30 9.37 1.27
N GLU A 148 -13.44 9.08 2.56
CA GLU A 148 -12.32 8.87 3.47
C GLU A 148 -11.46 7.66 3.04
N GLN A 149 -12.09 6.54 2.64
CA GLN A 149 -11.34 5.37 2.17
C GLN A 149 -10.55 5.69 0.89
N PHE A 150 -11.13 6.41 -0.06
CA PHE A 150 -10.41 6.80 -1.29
C PHE A 150 -9.33 7.85 -1.04
N ALA A 151 -9.51 8.78 -0.13
CA ALA A 151 -8.48 9.73 0.28
C ALA A 151 -7.28 8.98 0.90
N SER A 152 -7.54 8.05 1.80
CA SER A 152 -6.57 7.17 2.43
C SER A 152 -5.82 6.31 1.38
N ALA A 153 -6.56 5.75 0.43
CA ALA A 153 -6.02 4.98 -0.69
C ALA A 153 -5.04 5.83 -1.54
N GLY A 154 -5.43 7.06 -1.85
CA GLY A 154 -4.56 8.00 -2.56
C GLY A 154 -3.26 8.28 -1.82
N LEU A 155 -3.33 8.44 -0.50
CA LEU A 155 -2.15 8.65 0.35
C LEU A 155 -1.21 7.42 0.32
N VAL A 156 -1.75 6.20 0.42
CA VAL A 156 -0.94 4.96 0.34
C VAL A 156 -0.20 4.87 -0.99
N ILE A 157 -0.88 5.13 -2.12
CA ILE A 157 -0.24 5.13 -3.44
C ILE A 157 0.84 6.24 -3.52
N ALA A 158 0.57 7.43 -3.00
CA ALA A 158 1.53 8.52 -2.99
C ALA A 158 2.78 8.14 -2.17
N LEU A 159 2.61 7.60 -0.95
CA LEU A 159 3.71 7.19 -0.08
C LEU A 159 4.56 6.07 -0.69
N THR A 160 3.93 5.03 -1.27
CA THR A 160 4.67 3.94 -1.93
C THR A 160 5.40 4.43 -3.18
N THR A 161 4.82 5.37 -3.93
CA THR A 161 5.45 5.98 -5.11
C THR A 161 6.65 6.85 -4.72
N LEU A 162 6.50 7.69 -3.68
CA LEU A 162 7.59 8.50 -3.13
C LEU A 162 8.71 7.60 -2.57
N GLY A 163 8.32 6.54 -1.87
CA GLY A 163 9.27 5.50 -1.45
C GLY A 163 10.02 4.90 -2.63
N GLY A 164 9.31 4.51 -3.69
CA GLY A 164 9.88 3.98 -4.93
C GLY A 164 10.89 4.92 -5.58
N LEU A 165 10.58 6.22 -5.64
CA LEU A 165 11.49 7.26 -6.08
C LEU A 165 12.72 7.36 -5.17
N GLY A 166 12.51 7.36 -3.85
CA GLY A 166 13.58 7.38 -2.85
C GLY A 166 14.52 6.19 -2.99
N GLY A 167 13.97 4.99 -3.11
CA GLY A 167 14.74 3.75 -3.34
C GLY A 167 15.53 3.76 -4.64
N ALA A 168 14.94 4.28 -5.71
CA ALA A 168 15.63 4.48 -6.97
C ALA A 168 16.75 5.51 -6.85
N GLY A 169 16.51 6.61 -6.13
CA GLY A 169 17.50 7.64 -5.81
C GLY A 169 18.69 7.07 -5.04
N LEU A 170 18.41 6.31 -3.96
CA LEU A 170 19.46 5.63 -3.18
C LEU A 170 20.29 4.68 -4.06
N TYR A 171 19.63 3.87 -4.89
CA TYR A 171 20.34 3.00 -5.82
C TYR A 171 21.22 3.79 -6.79
N GLY A 172 20.72 4.91 -7.33
CA GLY A 172 21.45 5.76 -8.28
C GLY A 172 22.70 6.40 -7.67
N VAL A 173 22.64 6.78 -6.37
CA VAL A 173 23.76 7.38 -5.64
C VAL A 173 24.77 6.33 -5.18
N PHE A 174 24.29 5.24 -4.57
CA PHE A 174 25.12 4.18 -3.96
C PHE A 174 25.24 2.95 -4.87
N ARG A 175 25.43 3.16 -6.17
CA ARG A 175 25.50 2.06 -7.15
C ARG A 175 26.49 0.97 -6.71
N PRO A 176 26.06 -0.31 -6.60
CA PRO A 176 26.96 -1.40 -6.25
C PRO A 176 28.10 -1.50 -7.27
N LYS A 177 29.35 -1.53 -6.81
CA LYS A 177 30.51 -1.75 -7.68
C LYS A 177 30.38 -3.11 -8.37
N ALA A 178 30.78 -3.18 -9.65
CA ALA A 178 30.85 -4.47 -10.34
C ALA A 178 31.81 -5.39 -9.56
N PRO A 179 31.51 -6.70 -9.41
CA PRO A 179 32.48 -7.64 -8.91
C PRO A 179 33.76 -7.52 -9.75
N ALA A 180 34.93 -7.46 -9.10
CA ALA A 180 36.19 -7.42 -9.81
C ALA A 180 36.26 -8.62 -10.78
N ALA A 181 36.56 -8.35 -12.05
CA ALA A 181 36.72 -9.39 -13.03
C ALA A 181 37.90 -10.27 -12.58
N GLY A 182 37.63 -11.40 -11.96
CA GLY A 182 38.67 -12.29 -11.43
C GLY A 182 38.25 -13.21 -10.29
N SER A 183 37.07 -13.00 -9.68
CA SER A 183 36.61 -13.84 -8.56
C SER A 183 35.69 -15.00 -8.98
N VAL A 184 35.79 -15.49 -10.20
CA VAL A 184 35.24 -16.81 -10.54
C VAL A 184 36.18 -17.84 -9.96
N VAL A 185 35.99 -18.18 -8.68
CA VAL A 185 36.58 -19.41 -8.13
C VAL A 185 35.98 -20.55 -8.93
N ALA A 186 36.77 -21.14 -9.81
CA ALA A 186 36.41 -22.38 -10.48
C ALA A 186 36.25 -23.45 -9.39
N VAL A 187 35.00 -23.69 -8.98
CA VAL A 187 34.67 -24.89 -8.21
C VAL A 187 34.84 -26.07 -9.19
N ARG A 188 35.93 -26.79 -9.06
CA ARG A 188 36.13 -28.11 -9.65
C ARG A 188 35.35 -29.15 -8.85
#